data_aaa0e7ea22b3b3d5d1c42cc306c1e425
#
_entry.id   aaa0e7ea22b3b3d5d1c42cc306c1e425
#
_cell.length_a   1.000
_cell.length_b   1.000
_cell.length_c   1.000
_cell.angle_alpha   90.00
_cell.angle_beta   90.00
_cell.angle_gamma   90.00
#
_symmetry.space_group_name_H-M   'P 1'
#
loop_
_entity.id
_entity.type
_entity.pdbx_description
1 polymer ?
#
loop_
_entity_poly.entity_id
_entity_poly.type
_entity_poly.pdbx_seq_one_letter_code
_entity_poly.pdbx_strand_id
1 'polypeptide(L)'
;MTSLTLSSVLRRRSCVFCLWLILTPGAQGRAECRADALGTSRVLAVDPTATPRVGRKQFPATLPLGTREVVLTFDDGPWPGTTPHVLDALRSECVKATFFVLGSNVVAHPDLLRRELSEGHTVAHHTWSHRLLNRTSLAAAQAEIDRGIAAVDDVLYGKHEAKPVTPFFRFPGFASSPALLDRLAYRRIVVFGADLWASDWKPMSPDAELRLVLKRLEQARGGIVLFHDTKRQTAAMLPAFLRALKVRGFRVVHVIPREPPQP
;
A
#
# COMPACT_ATOMS: atom_id res chain seq x y z
N MET A 1 64.34 -52.71 -53.68
CA MET A 1 62.93 -52.80 -54.00
C MET A 1 62.23 -53.17 -52.69
N THR A 2 61.81 -52.21 -51.91
CA THR A 2 61.31 -52.42 -50.56
C THR A 2 59.96 -51.65 -50.42
N SER A 3 58.92 -52.40 -50.23
CA SER A 3 57.56 -51.96 -50.04
C SER A 3 57.35 -51.60 -48.58
N LEU A 4 56.90 -50.36 -48.31
CA LEU A 4 56.51 -49.87 -46.99
C LEU A 4 54.99 -49.87 -46.88
N THR A 5 54.43 -50.68 -46.00
CA THR A 5 53.03 -50.69 -45.62
C THR A 5 52.74 -49.68 -44.52
N LEU A 6 51.83 -48.72 -44.76
CA LEU A 6 51.33 -47.77 -43.79
C LEU A 6 50.16 -48.40 -43.04
N SER A 7 50.29 -48.56 -41.72
CA SER A 7 49.20 -48.92 -40.81
C SER A 7 48.50 -47.65 -40.30
N SER A 8 47.22 -47.51 -40.61
CA SER A 8 46.36 -46.40 -40.11
C SER A 8 45.79 -46.75 -38.74
N VAL A 9 46.19 -45.98 -37.72
CA VAL A 9 45.63 -46.01 -36.33
C VAL A 9 44.42 -45.12 -36.25
N LEU A 10 43.26 -45.75 -36.15
CA LEU A 10 41.98 -45.08 -35.96
C LEU A 10 41.84 -44.64 -34.46
N ARG A 11 42.06 -43.37 -34.16
CA ARG A 11 41.77 -42.82 -32.82
C ARG A 11 40.27 -42.52 -32.68
N ARG A 12 39.58 -43.33 -31.86
CA ARG A 12 38.21 -43.05 -31.39
C ARG A 12 38.24 -41.87 -30.47
N ARG A 13 37.64 -40.74 -30.87
CA ARG A 13 37.35 -39.61 -30.00
C ARG A 13 36.03 -39.89 -29.25
N SER A 14 36.10 -40.15 -27.97
CA SER A 14 34.95 -40.20 -27.08
C SER A 14 34.47 -38.77 -26.82
N CYS A 15 33.34 -38.36 -27.39
CA CYS A 15 32.62 -37.15 -27.01
C CYS A 15 31.93 -37.36 -25.68
N VAL A 16 32.47 -36.78 -24.63
CA VAL A 16 31.76 -36.64 -23.33
C VAL A 16 30.75 -35.52 -23.49
N PHE A 17 29.48 -35.86 -23.63
CA PHE A 17 28.38 -34.90 -23.57
C PHE A 17 28.23 -34.46 -22.13
N CYS A 18 28.80 -33.30 -21.77
CA CYS A 18 28.45 -32.62 -20.50
C CYS A 18 27.03 -32.06 -20.59
N LEU A 19 26.09 -32.78 -19.96
CA LEU A 19 24.73 -32.29 -19.76
C LEU A 19 24.78 -31.16 -18.72
N TRP A 20 24.75 -29.92 -19.19
CA TRP A 20 24.53 -28.77 -18.31
C TRP A 20 23.07 -28.75 -17.85
N LEU A 21 22.82 -29.16 -16.62
CA LEU A 21 21.54 -28.85 -15.93
C LEU A 21 21.42 -27.35 -15.78
N ILE A 22 20.63 -26.73 -16.64
CA ILE A 22 20.18 -25.35 -16.46
C ILE A 22 19.18 -25.37 -15.30
N LEU A 23 19.66 -25.06 -14.08
CA LEU A 23 18.76 -24.69 -12.98
C LEU A 23 18.09 -23.36 -13.37
N THR A 24 16.86 -23.43 -13.84
CA THR A 24 16.01 -22.26 -13.95
C THR A 24 15.75 -21.74 -12.52
N PRO A 25 16.05 -20.45 -12.21
CA PRO A 25 15.67 -19.89 -10.93
C PRO A 25 14.15 -20.05 -10.82
N GLY A 26 13.71 -20.75 -9.77
CA GLY A 26 12.31 -20.96 -9.49
C GLY A 26 11.59 -19.62 -9.48
N ALA A 27 10.65 -19.43 -10.37
CA ALA A 27 9.69 -18.36 -10.29
C ALA A 27 9.04 -18.50 -8.91
N GLN A 28 9.32 -17.55 -8.00
CA GLN A 28 8.59 -17.43 -6.74
C GLN A 28 7.13 -17.23 -7.13
N GLY A 29 6.36 -18.31 -7.06
CA GLY A 29 4.96 -18.33 -7.45
C GLY A 29 4.22 -17.26 -6.65
N ARG A 30 3.74 -16.21 -7.33
CA ARG A 30 2.65 -15.41 -6.81
C ARG A 30 1.56 -16.40 -6.44
N ALA A 31 1.23 -16.47 -5.15
CA ALA A 31 0.11 -17.30 -4.71
C ALA A 31 -1.09 -16.90 -5.57
N GLU A 32 -1.55 -17.84 -6.41
CA GLU A 32 -2.71 -17.58 -7.25
C GLU A 32 -3.90 -17.27 -6.35
N CYS A 33 -4.61 -16.21 -6.69
CA CYS A 33 -5.82 -15.84 -5.97
C CYS A 33 -6.85 -16.95 -6.11
N ARG A 34 -7.49 -17.34 -5.02
CA ARG A 34 -8.62 -18.27 -5.10
C ARG A 34 -9.68 -17.71 -6.04
N ALA A 35 -10.32 -18.55 -6.81
CA ALA A 35 -11.36 -18.14 -7.76
C ALA A 35 -12.54 -17.41 -7.08
N ASP A 36 -12.74 -17.65 -5.78
CA ASP A 36 -13.75 -17.03 -4.98
C ASP A 36 -13.25 -15.88 -4.08
N ALA A 37 -12.01 -15.38 -4.26
CA ALA A 37 -11.51 -14.23 -3.54
C ALA A 37 -12.30 -12.94 -3.89
N LEU A 38 -12.35 -11.98 -2.97
CA LEU A 38 -12.96 -10.66 -3.20
C LEU A 38 -12.23 -9.93 -4.34
N GLY A 39 -10.91 -9.96 -4.30
CA GLY A 39 -10.04 -9.30 -5.28
C GLY A 39 -10.07 -7.77 -5.25
N THR A 40 -9.12 -7.20 -5.95
CA THR A 40 -9.12 -5.77 -6.30
C THR A 40 -9.77 -5.60 -7.66
N SER A 41 -10.93 -4.94 -7.71
CA SER A 41 -11.77 -4.87 -8.92
C SER A 41 -11.19 -3.99 -10.02
N ARG A 42 -10.50 -2.91 -9.64
CA ARG A 42 -9.77 -2.02 -10.54
C ARG A 42 -8.72 -1.19 -9.81
N VAL A 43 -7.83 -0.60 -10.58
CA VAL A 43 -6.86 0.39 -10.12
C VAL A 43 -7.33 1.78 -10.55
N LEU A 44 -7.21 2.77 -9.66
CA LEU A 44 -7.49 4.17 -9.91
C LEU A 44 -6.20 4.98 -9.77
N ALA A 45 -5.69 5.48 -10.88
CA ALA A 45 -4.55 6.39 -10.91
C ALA A 45 -5.01 7.81 -10.52
N VAL A 46 -4.46 8.36 -9.44
CA VAL A 46 -4.81 9.67 -8.90
C VAL A 46 -3.79 10.71 -9.35
N ASP A 47 -4.27 11.75 -10.03
CA ASP A 47 -3.47 12.87 -10.50
C ASP A 47 -3.45 13.98 -9.42
N PRO A 48 -2.28 14.30 -8.86
CA PRO A 48 -2.16 15.34 -7.82
C PRO A 48 -2.61 16.74 -8.27
N THR A 49 -2.52 17.04 -9.56
CA THR A 49 -2.92 18.35 -10.10
C THR A 49 -4.43 18.45 -10.23
N ALA A 50 -5.06 17.40 -10.75
CA ALA A 50 -6.52 17.38 -10.94
C ALA A 50 -7.27 17.09 -9.64
N THR A 51 -6.62 16.40 -8.67
CA THR A 51 -7.27 15.91 -7.46
C THR A 51 -6.38 16.17 -6.23
N PRO A 52 -6.15 17.41 -5.84
CA PRO A 52 -5.20 17.72 -4.75
C PRO A 52 -5.70 17.31 -3.37
N ARG A 53 -7.02 17.15 -3.19
CA ARG A 53 -7.65 16.86 -1.88
C ARG A 53 -8.87 15.98 -2.07
N VAL A 54 -8.99 14.89 -1.29
CA VAL A 54 -10.09 13.92 -1.37
C VAL A 54 -10.57 13.47 0.00
N GLY A 55 -11.86 13.10 0.09
CA GLY A 55 -12.47 12.55 1.31
C GLY A 55 -13.46 13.53 1.96
N ARG A 56 -14.76 13.22 1.82
CA ARG A 56 -15.90 14.11 2.17
C ARG A 56 -16.02 14.47 3.63
N LYS A 57 -15.30 13.77 4.53
CA LYS A 57 -15.26 14.16 5.94
C LYS A 57 -14.42 15.42 6.18
N GLN A 58 -13.49 15.77 5.28
CA GLN A 58 -12.59 16.91 5.40
C GLN A 58 -12.70 17.88 4.21
N PHE A 59 -13.08 17.39 3.03
CA PHE A 59 -13.07 18.16 1.79
C PHE A 59 -14.39 18.03 1.03
N PRO A 60 -14.76 18.99 0.17
CA PRO A 60 -15.99 18.91 -0.62
C PRO A 60 -16.01 17.76 -1.63
N ALA A 61 -14.83 17.34 -2.10
CA ALA A 61 -14.68 16.29 -3.11
C ALA A 61 -14.12 15.00 -2.54
N THR A 62 -14.34 13.91 -3.26
CA THR A 62 -13.69 12.61 -3.03
C THR A 62 -13.24 12.00 -4.35
N LEU A 63 -12.67 10.80 -4.30
CA LEU A 63 -12.28 10.04 -5.48
C LEU A 63 -13.48 9.73 -6.38
N PRO A 64 -13.29 9.60 -7.71
CA PRO A 64 -14.35 9.24 -8.65
C PRO A 64 -14.69 7.75 -8.55
N LEU A 65 -15.34 7.40 -7.46
CA LEU A 65 -15.79 6.05 -7.16
C LEU A 65 -17.25 5.85 -7.61
N GLY A 66 -17.48 4.70 -8.20
CA GLY A 66 -18.85 4.24 -8.50
C GLY A 66 -19.59 3.76 -7.24
N THR A 67 -20.88 3.55 -7.37
CA THR A 67 -21.69 2.96 -6.30
C THR A 67 -21.12 1.61 -5.89
N ARG A 68 -20.99 1.35 -4.58
CA ARG A 68 -20.40 0.16 -3.97
C ARG A 68 -18.92 -0.03 -4.29
N GLU A 69 -18.22 1.01 -4.71
CA GLU A 69 -16.76 0.99 -4.76
C GLU A 69 -16.16 1.53 -3.47
N VAL A 70 -15.16 0.83 -2.95
CA VAL A 70 -14.48 1.16 -1.69
C VAL A 70 -12.98 1.20 -1.87
N VAL A 71 -12.36 2.20 -1.27
CA VAL A 71 -10.90 2.28 -1.12
C VAL A 71 -10.58 2.00 0.35
N LEU A 72 -9.79 0.96 0.61
CA LEU A 72 -9.36 0.61 1.96
C LEU A 72 -8.08 1.35 2.30
N THR A 73 -8.09 2.07 3.43
CA THR A 73 -6.91 2.82 3.90
C THR A 73 -6.64 2.52 5.37
N PHE A 74 -5.36 2.39 5.71
CA PHE A 74 -4.88 2.07 7.05
C PHE A 74 -3.86 3.12 7.49
N ASP A 75 -4.00 3.64 8.70
CA ASP A 75 -3.13 4.68 9.27
C ASP A 75 -2.29 4.13 10.42
N ASP A 76 -1.23 4.85 10.77
CA ASP A 76 -0.35 4.68 11.94
C ASP A 76 0.69 3.55 11.88
N GLY A 77 0.60 2.62 10.94
CA GLY A 77 1.57 1.52 10.81
C GLY A 77 2.97 1.95 10.34
N PRO A 78 3.83 0.97 10.07
CA PRO A 78 3.67 -0.46 10.38
C PRO A 78 3.82 -0.78 11.87
N TRP A 79 3.11 -1.79 12.36
CA TRP A 79 3.18 -2.25 13.75
C TRP A 79 3.29 -3.77 13.85
N PRO A 80 4.34 -4.33 14.49
CA PRO A 80 4.63 -5.78 14.42
C PRO A 80 3.55 -6.67 15.04
N GLY A 81 2.76 -6.15 15.98
CA GLY A 81 1.71 -6.93 16.63
C GLY A 81 0.41 -7.07 15.83
N THR A 82 0.22 -6.29 14.76
CA THR A 82 -1.08 -6.21 14.07
C THR A 82 -0.96 -6.09 12.55
N THR A 83 -0.05 -5.27 12.01
CA THR A 83 0.14 -5.10 10.56
C THR A 83 0.33 -6.43 9.82
N PRO A 84 1.10 -7.44 10.32
CA PRO A 84 1.20 -8.73 9.65
C PRO A 84 -0.16 -9.42 9.47
N HIS A 85 -1.06 -9.35 10.46
CA HIS A 85 -2.39 -9.96 10.37
C HIS A 85 -3.30 -9.22 9.38
N VAL A 86 -3.17 -7.88 9.30
CA VAL A 86 -3.87 -7.08 8.28
C VAL A 86 -3.41 -7.47 6.87
N LEU A 87 -2.10 -7.57 6.64
CA LEU A 87 -1.53 -7.99 5.36
C LEU A 87 -1.94 -9.42 4.98
N ASP A 88 -1.92 -10.35 5.93
CA ASP A 88 -2.37 -11.74 5.70
C ASP A 88 -3.85 -11.79 5.29
N ALA A 89 -4.72 -11.01 5.94
CA ALA A 89 -6.13 -10.92 5.58
C ALA A 89 -6.33 -10.34 4.17
N LEU A 90 -5.64 -9.25 3.84
CA LEU A 90 -5.70 -8.64 2.49
C LEU A 90 -5.18 -9.59 1.42
N ARG A 91 -4.05 -10.28 1.69
CA ARG A 91 -3.47 -11.27 0.79
C ARG A 91 -4.40 -12.45 0.55
N SER A 92 -5.07 -12.96 1.59
CA SER A 92 -5.99 -14.10 1.48
C SER A 92 -7.18 -13.83 0.57
N GLU A 93 -7.59 -12.58 0.44
CA GLU A 93 -8.69 -12.13 -0.43
C GLU A 93 -8.19 -11.39 -1.69
N CYS A 94 -6.87 -11.37 -1.95
CA CYS A 94 -6.23 -10.69 -3.09
C CYS A 94 -6.59 -9.20 -3.21
N VAL A 95 -6.76 -8.55 -2.08
CA VAL A 95 -7.15 -7.14 -1.99
C VAL A 95 -5.91 -6.27 -1.80
N LYS A 96 -5.85 -5.16 -2.53
CA LYS A 96 -4.84 -4.11 -2.34
C LYS A 96 -5.45 -2.92 -1.61
N ALA A 97 -4.63 -2.28 -0.76
CA ALA A 97 -5.00 -1.15 0.09
C ALA A 97 -3.94 -0.05 0.04
N THR A 98 -4.21 1.06 0.71
CA THR A 98 -3.25 2.14 0.93
C THR A 98 -2.92 2.24 2.42
N PHE A 99 -1.63 2.28 2.75
CA PHE A 99 -1.12 2.45 4.11
C PHE A 99 -0.53 3.84 4.26
N PHE A 100 -1.04 4.64 5.19
CA PHE A 100 -0.49 5.94 5.58
C PHE A 100 0.39 5.74 6.80
N VAL A 101 1.68 5.60 6.58
CA VAL A 101 2.63 5.13 7.60
C VAL A 101 3.31 6.27 8.36
N LEU A 102 3.64 6.04 9.62
CA LEU A 102 4.44 6.94 10.43
C LEU A 102 5.92 6.70 10.20
N GLY A 103 6.68 7.76 9.91
CA GLY A 103 8.11 7.65 9.66
C GLY A 103 8.89 7.02 10.82
N SER A 104 8.51 7.28 12.08
CA SER A 104 9.11 6.64 13.26
C SER A 104 8.92 5.12 13.28
N ASN A 105 7.74 4.65 12.89
CA ASN A 105 7.43 3.21 12.84
C ASN A 105 8.12 2.54 11.65
N VAL A 106 8.24 3.24 10.54
CA VAL A 106 8.96 2.78 9.34
C VAL A 106 10.43 2.49 9.66
N VAL A 107 11.11 3.41 10.35
CA VAL A 107 12.51 3.22 10.76
C VAL A 107 12.65 2.09 11.78
N ALA A 108 11.68 1.95 12.69
CA ALA A 108 11.69 0.87 13.68
C ALA A 108 11.37 -0.52 13.07
N HIS A 109 10.58 -0.57 12.00
CA HIS A 109 10.08 -1.83 11.41
C HIS A 109 10.19 -1.83 9.87
N PRO A 110 11.39 -1.64 9.30
CA PRO A 110 11.59 -1.46 7.86
C PRO A 110 11.15 -2.69 7.03
N ASP A 111 11.26 -3.88 7.58
CA ASP A 111 10.86 -5.10 6.86
C ASP A 111 9.34 -5.21 6.68
N LEU A 112 8.55 -4.71 7.64
CA LEU A 112 7.10 -4.63 7.48
C LEU A 112 6.71 -3.64 6.40
N LEU A 113 7.37 -2.49 6.33
CA LEU A 113 7.15 -1.52 5.24
C LEU A 113 7.48 -2.13 3.87
N ARG A 114 8.62 -2.82 3.75
CA ARG A 114 8.99 -3.53 2.52
C ARG A 114 7.97 -4.60 2.15
N ARG A 115 7.41 -5.27 3.15
CA ARG A 115 6.35 -6.25 2.94
C ARG A 115 5.07 -5.60 2.39
N GLU A 116 4.63 -4.46 2.95
CA GLU A 116 3.50 -3.70 2.42
C GLU A 116 3.68 -3.40 0.93
N LEU A 117 4.85 -2.86 0.55
CA LEU A 117 5.15 -2.54 -0.85
C LEU A 117 5.24 -3.80 -1.73
N SER A 118 5.96 -4.84 -1.27
CA SER A 118 6.18 -6.07 -2.06
C SER A 118 4.89 -6.87 -2.28
N GLU A 119 3.94 -6.78 -1.36
CA GLU A 119 2.59 -7.33 -1.54
C GLU A 119 1.71 -6.47 -2.45
N GLY A 120 2.24 -5.35 -2.98
CA GLY A 120 1.60 -4.50 -3.99
C GLY A 120 0.59 -3.50 -3.43
N HIS A 121 0.70 -3.15 -2.17
CA HIS A 121 -0.06 -2.06 -1.56
C HIS A 121 0.56 -0.71 -1.90
N THR A 122 -0.23 0.36 -1.82
CA THR A 122 0.29 1.72 -1.90
C THR A 122 0.75 2.15 -0.52
N VAL A 123 2.04 2.51 -0.40
CA VAL A 123 2.62 3.09 0.82
C VAL A 123 2.61 4.61 0.67
N ALA A 124 2.01 5.30 1.63
CA ALA A 124 1.81 6.75 1.67
C ALA A 124 2.25 7.33 3.02
N HIS A 125 2.14 8.63 3.22
CA HIS A 125 2.80 9.33 4.32
C HIS A 125 1.82 9.86 5.37
N HIS A 126 2.17 9.72 6.68
CA HIS A 126 1.37 10.14 7.82
C HIS A 126 2.16 10.93 8.87
N THR A 127 3.14 11.77 8.45
CA THR A 127 4.11 12.46 9.29
C THR A 127 5.20 11.54 9.89
N TRP A 128 6.09 12.15 10.69
CA TRP A 128 7.10 11.39 11.42
C TRP A 128 6.53 10.72 12.68
N SER A 129 5.82 11.48 13.54
CA SER A 129 5.49 11.07 14.91
C SER A 129 4.01 11.23 15.29
N HIS A 130 3.11 11.36 14.31
CA HIS A 130 1.67 11.55 14.53
C HIS A 130 1.30 12.86 15.26
N ARG A 131 2.08 13.94 15.12
CA ARG A 131 1.73 15.23 15.71
C ARG A 131 0.53 15.87 15.02
N LEU A 132 -0.36 16.50 15.80
CA LEU A 132 -1.46 17.33 15.28
C LEU A 132 -0.89 18.64 14.73
N LEU A 133 -0.71 18.74 13.41
CA LEU A 133 0.09 19.79 12.77
C LEU A 133 -0.52 21.17 12.84
N ASN A 134 -1.84 21.30 13.04
CA ASN A 134 -2.52 22.58 13.26
C ASN A 134 -2.27 23.18 14.66
N ARG A 135 -1.55 22.47 15.53
CA ARG A 135 -1.20 22.92 16.89
C ARG A 135 0.29 23.19 17.05
N THR A 136 1.03 23.27 15.95
CA THR A 136 2.47 23.55 15.95
C THR A 136 2.79 24.74 15.05
N SER A 137 4.02 25.27 15.14
CA SER A 137 4.46 26.27 14.18
C SER A 137 4.53 25.67 12.77
N LEU A 138 4.40 26.49 11.74
CA LEU A 138 4.47 26.06 10.36
C LEU A 138 5.79 25.33 10.05
N ALA A 139 6.91 25.85 10.57
CA ALA A 139 8.23 25.23 10.40
C ALA A 139 8.30 23.82 11.04
N ALA A 140 7.79 23.68 12.28
CA ALA A 140 7.76 22.39 12.95
C ALA A 140 6.82 21.38 12.24
N ALA A 141 5.68 21.87 11.74
CA ALA A 141 4.77 21.02 10.95
C ALA A 141 5.40 20.53 9.64
N GLN A 142 6.13 21.42 8.96
CA GLN A 142 6.87 21.06 7.74
C GLN A 142 7.96 20.02 8.03
N ALA A 143 8.72 20.21 9.09
CA ALA A 143 9.77 19.26 9.49
C ALA A 143 9.19 17.85 9.81
N GLU A 144 8.01 17.78 10.45
CA GLU A 144 7.30 16.51 10.69
C GLU A 144 6.89 15.82 9.39
N ILE A 145 6.37 16.58 8.41
CA ILE A 145 6.00 16.06 7.10
C ILE A 145 7.25 15.57 6.35
N ASP A 146 8.26 16.43 6.22
CA ASP A 146 9.46 16.15 5.41
C ASP A 146 10.26 14.98 5.98
N ARG A 147 10.39 14.91 7.31
CA ARG A 147 11.06 13.78 7.97
C ARG A 147 10.29 12.48 7.78
N GLY A 148 8.95 12.52 7.85
CA GLY A 148 8.12 11.33 7.60
C GLY A 148 8.25 10.82 6.17
N ILE A 149 8.23 11.71 5.18
CA ILE A 149 8.41 11.38 3.77
C ILE A 149 9.80 10.78 3.54
N ALA A 150 10.86 11.46 4.00
CA ALA A 150 12.23 11.00 3.84
C ALA A 150 12.44 9.59 4.44
N ALA A 151 11.89 9.32 5.62
CA ALA A 151 12.03 8.00 6.25
C ALA A 151 11.42 6.87 5.41
N VAL A 152 10.27 7.10 4.79
CA VAL A 152 9.61 6.12 3.90
C VAL A 152 10.45 5.89 2.65
N ASP A 153 10.83 6.97 1.96
CA ASP A 153 11.54 6.89 0.70
C ASP A 153 12.95 6.32 0.88
N ASP A 154 13.66 6.65 1.96
CA ASP A 154 14.97 6.08 2.29
C ASP A 154 14.90 4.57 2.54
N VAL A 155 13.90 4.09 3.28
CA VAL A 155 13.74 2.67 3.58
C VAL A 155 13.36 1.87 2.33
N LEU A 156 12.51 2.42 1.46
CA LEU A 156 12.01 1.70 0.28
C LEU A 156 12.96 1.82 -0.92
N TYR A 157 13.58 2.98 -1.12
CA TYR A 157 14.30 3.31 -2.36
C TYR A 157 15.76 3.72 -2.12
N GLY A 158 16.21 3.80 -0.86
CA GLY A 158 17.58 4.20 -0.50
C GLY A 158 17.90 5.68 -0.74
N LYS A 159 16.90 6.49 -1.07
CA LYS A 159 17.02 7.93 -1.31
C LYS A 159 15.66 8.61 -1.18
N HIS A 160 15.67 9.89 -0.88
CA HIS A 160 14.47 10.74 -0.92
C HIS A 160 14.72 12.00 -1.74
N GLU A 161 13.65 12.55 -2.27
CA GLU A 161 13.64 13.78 -3.06
C GLU A 161 12.57 14.75 -2.54
N ALA A 162 12.56 15.99 -3.04
CA ALA A 162 11.55 16.98 -2.65
C ALA A 162 10.13 16.54 -2.98
N LYS A 163 9.96 15.73 -4.04
CA LYS A 163 8.71 15.06 -4.38
C LYS A 163 8.83 13.59 -4.01
N PRO A 164 7.96 13.07 -3.13
CA PRO A 164 7.99 11.65 -2.77
C PRO A 164 7.58 10.75 -3.95
N VAL A 165 8.07 9.51 -3.94
CA VAL A 165 7.71 8.50 -4.95
C VAL A 165 6.21 8.26 -4.95
N THR A 166 5.59 8.16 -3.75
CA THR A 166 4.14 8.13 -3.59
C THR A 166 3.65 9.48 -3.08
N PRO A 167 3.13 10.38 -3.93
CA PRO A 167 2.73 11.72 -3.53
C PRO A 167 1.34 11.71 -2.85
N PHE A 168 1.15 10.89 -1.84
CA PHE A 168 -0.06 10.80 -1.05
C PHE A 168 0.25 11.04 0.43
N PHE A 169 -0.57 11.87 1.07
CA PHE A 169 -0.39 12.27 2.45
C PHE A 169 -1.73 12.32 3.19
N ARG A 170 -1.75 11.91 4.44
CA ARG A 170 -2.87 12.10 5.35
C ARG A 170 -2.40 12.79 6.61
N PHE A 171 -3.13 13.84 7.03
CA PHE A 171 -2.84 14.53 8.29
C PHE A 171 -3.30 13.72 9.49
N PRO A 172 -2.47 13.53 10.54
CA PRO A 172 -2.89 12.98 11.82
C PRO A 172 -4.11 13.70 12.37
N GLY A 173 -5.16 12.92 12.73
CA GLY A 173 -6.42 13.47 13.23
C GLY A 173 -7.08 14.48 12.26
N PHE A 174 -6.72 14.46 10.97
CA PHE A 174 -7.14 15.43 9.94
C PHE A 174 -6.78 16.88 10.26
N ALA A 175 -5.81 17.09 11.15
CA ALA A 175 -5.41 18.40 11.70
C ALA A 175 -4.55 19.20 10.71
N SER A 176 -5.17 19.67 9.62
CA SER A 176 -4.55 20.51 8.59
C SER A 176 -4.70 22.01 8.88
N SER A 177 -3.94 22.85 8.17
CA SER A 177 -4.16 24.30 8.06
C SER A 177 -4.11 24.73 6.60
N PRO A 178 -4.69 25.88 6.21
CA PRO A 178 -4.64 26.37 4.84
C PRO A 178 -3.20 26.41 4.29
N ALA A 179 -2.26 26.96 5.06
CA ALA A 179 -0.86 27.07 4.65
C ALA A 179 -0.19 25.71 4.38
N LEU A 180 -0.50 24.68 5.19
CA LEU A 180 0.02 23.31 4.96
C LEU A 180 -0.64 22.67 3.73
N LEU A 181 -1.94 22.86 3.54
CA LEU A 181 -2.66 22.34 2.38
C LEU A 181 -2.13 22.96 1.08
N ASP A 182 -1.87 24.27 1.05
CA ASP A 182 -1.33 24.96 -0.12
C ASP A 182 0.12 24.53 -0.43
N ARG A 183 0.92 24.31 0.63
CA ARG A 183 2.28 23.78 0.47
C ARG A 183 2.30 22.37 -0.11
N LEU A 184 1.41 21.47 0.35
CA LEU A 184 1.33 20.11 -0.21
C LEU A 184 0.81 20.14 -1.66
N ALA A 185 -0.14 20.99 -1.98
CA ALA A 185 -0.62 21.21 -3.34
C ALA A 185 0.50 21.72 -4.27
N TYR A 186 1.31 22.68 -3.81
CA TYR A 186 2.49 23.17 -4.55
C TYR A 186 3.49 22.03 -4.84
N ARG A 187 3.70 21.12 -3.88
CA ARG A 187 4.54 19.92 -4.03
C ARG A 187 3.88 18.80 -4.84
N ARG A 188 2.65 19.02 -5.34
CA ARG A 188 1.85 17.99 -6.02
C ARG A 188 1.65 16.72 -5.17
N ILE A 189 1.35 16.92 -3.89
CA ILE A 189 1.01 15.84 -2.96
C ILE A 189 -0.48 15.87 -2.70
N VAL A 190 -1.17 14.76 -2.98
CA VAL A 190 -2.61 14.60 -2.73
C VAL A 190 -2.85 14.43 -1.24
N VAL A 191 -3.73 15.25 -0.66
CA VAL A 191 -4.15 15.10 0.72
C VAL A 191 -5.40 14.22 0.80
N PHE A 192 -5.25 13.09 1.47
CA PHE A 192 -6.33 12.16 1.71
C PHE A 192 -7.02 12.44 3.04
N GLY A 193 -8.30 12.78 2.98
CA GLY A 193 -9.25 12.59 4.06
C GLY A 193 -9.84 11.19 4.02
N ALA A 194 -11.07 11.07 4.52
CA ALA A 194 -11.86 9.85 4.43
C ALA A 194 -13.32 10.18 4.07
N ASP A 195 -14.07 9.22 3.54
CA ASP A 195 -15.52 9.36 3.38
C ASP A 195 -16.26 8.76 4.59
N LEU A 196 -15.68 7.73 5.18
CA LEU A 196 -16.14 7.12 6.43
C LEU A 196 -14.95 6.47 7.17
N TRP A 197 -15.16 6.16 8.44
CA TRP A 197 -14.17 5.55 9.31
C TRP A 197 -14.76 4.41 10.16
N ALA A 198 -13.91 3.46 10.58
CA ALA A 198 -14.29 2.37 11.47
C ALA A 198 -14.54 2.83 12.91
N SER A 199 -13.96 3.94 13.34
CA SER A 199 -13.88 4.43 14.74
C SER A 199 -13.07 3.50 15.65
N ASP A 200 -12.13 2.76 15.10
CA ASP A 200 -11.30 1.75 15.74
C ASP A 200 -10.30 2.33 16.78
N TRP A 201 -10.15 3.66 16.85
CA TRP A 201 -9.47 4.33 17.94
C TRP A 201 -10.27 4.33 19.26
N LYS A 202 -11.55 3.93 19.22
CA LYS A 202 -12.38 3.76 20.41
C LYS A 202 -12.33 2.30 20.88
N PRO A 203 -12.29 2.04 22.18
CA PRO A 203 -12.39 0.67 22.69
C PRO A 203 -13.71 0.01 22.25
N MET A 204 -13.62 -1.09 21.51
CA MET A 204 -14.77 -1.89 21.11
C MET A 204 -14.33 -3.31 20.75
N SER A 205 -15.29 -4.26 20.74
CA SER A 205 -15.00 -5.60 20.26
C SER A 205 -14.86 -5.62 18.73
N PRO A 206 -14.13 -6.60 18.15
CA PRO A 206 -14.06 -6.78 16.70
C PRO A 206 -15.42 -6.86 16.02
N ASP A 207 -16.39 -7.54 16.62
CA ASP A 207 -17.75 -7.63 16.08
C ASP A 207 -18.51 -6.31 16.12
N ALA A 208 -18.28 -5.49 17.15
CA ALA A 208 -18.90 -4.17 17.22
C ALA A 208 -18.33 -3.23 16.15
N GLU A 209 -17.01 -3.28 15.92
CA GLU A 209 -16.36 -2.54 14.84
C GLU A 209 -16.87 -2.98 13.48
N LEU A 210 -16.95 -4.30 13.23
CA LEU A 210 -17.47 -4.86 11.99
C LEU A 210 -18.89 -4.35 11.68
N ARG A 211 -19.80 -4.46 12.65
CA ARG A 211 -21.17 -3.97 12.48
C ARG A 211 -21.23 -2.47 12.21
N LEU A 212 -20.41 -1.69 12.92
CA LEU A 212 -20.38 -0.24 12.80
C LEU A 212 -19.89 0.20 11.41
N VAL A 213 -18.76 -0.36 10.94
CA VAL A 213 -18.19 0.03 9.65
C VAL A 213 -19.08 -0.43 8.49
N LEU A 214 -19.66 -1.62 8.56
CA LEU A 214 -20.59 -2.11 7.54
C LEU A 214 -21.85 -1.25 7.46
N LYS A 215 -22.45 -0.86 8.61
CA LYS A 215 -23.59 0.06 8.64
C LYS A 215 -23.26 1.40 7.96
N ARG A 216 -22.11 1.99 8.28
CA ARG A 216 -21.67 3.25 7.68
C ARG A 216 -21.40 3.12 6.18
N LEU A 217 -20.82 2.01 5.77
CA LEU A 217 -20.52 1.74 4.37
C LEU A 217 -21.79 1.57 3.52
N GLU A 218 -22.81 0.88 4.05
CA GLU A 218 -24.12 0.79 3.38
C GLU A 218 -24.78 2.16 3.25
N GLN A 219 -24.72 2.99 4.29
CA GLN A 219 -25.28 4.35 4.26
C GLN A 219 -24.54 5.25 3.26
N ALA A 220 -23.22 5.15 3.19
CA ALA A 220 -22.39 5.93 2.27
C ALA A 220 -22.41 5.38 0.83
N ARG A 221 -22.80 4.12 0.64
CA ARG A 221 -22.82 3.40 -0.65
C ARG A 221 -21.43 3.29 -1.30
N GLY A 222 -20.37 3.31 -0.52
CA GLY A 222 -18.97 3.28 -0.96
C GLY A 222 -18.13 4.42 -0.38
N GLY A 223 -16.91 4.55 -0.88
CA GLY A 223 -16.01 5.65 -0.47
C GLY A 223 -14.68 5.20 0.09
N ILE A 224 -13.87 6.17 0.56
CA ILE A 224 -12.59 5.96 1.23
C ILE A 224 -12.87 5.58 2.68
N VAL A 225 -12.50 4.35 3.05
CA VAL A 225 -12.68 3.82 4.42
C VAL A 225 -11.37 3.96 5.19
N LEU A 226 -11.42 4.58 6.37
CA LEU A 226 -10.29 4.72 7.27
C LEU A 226 -10.34 3.68 8.37
N PHE A 227 -9.26 2.94 8.50
CA PHE A 227 -8.87 2.05 9.58
C PHE A 227 -7.49 2.42 10.12
N HIS A 228 -7.08 1.77 11.21
CA HIS A 228 -5.71 1.79 11.70
C HIS A 228 -5.20 0.35 11.80
N ASP A 229 -4.10 0.03 11.10
CA ASP A 229 -3.51 -1.31 11.13
C ASP A 229 -2.80 -1.63 12.46
N THR A 230 -2.64 -0.61 13.31
CA THR A 230 -2.12 -0.74 14.67
C THR A 230 -3.15 -1.24 15.70
N LYS A 231 -4.42 -1.38 15.30
CA LYS A 231 -5.51 -1.78 16.21
C LYS A 231 -5.79 -3.27 16.15
N ARG A 232 -5.77 -3.94 17.34
CA ARG A 232 -6.03 -5.39 17.43
C ARG A 232 -7.43 -5.77 16.97
N GLN A 233 -8.44 -4.97 17.30
CA GLN A 233 -9.81 -5.22 16.86
C GLN A 233 -9.95 -5.12 15.34
N THR A 234 -9.30 -4.16 14.68
CA THR A 234 -9.27 -4.04 13.22
C THR A 234 -8.62 -5.27 12.59
N ALA A 235 -7.44 -5.67 13.05
CA ALA A 235 -6.76 -6.87 12.56
C ALA A 235 -7.63 -8.14 12.71
N ALA A 236 -8.33 -8.26 13.85
CA ALA A 236 -9.18 -9.42 14.13
C ALA A 236 -10.47 -9.45 13.28
N MET A 237 -11.10 -8.28 13.02
CA MET A 237 -12.36 -8.24 12.27
C MET A 237 -12.16 -8.22 10.76
N LEU A 238 -10.99 -7.83 10.25
CA LEU A 238 -10.74 -7.58 8.83
C LEU A 238 -11.09 -8.77 7.91
N PRO A 239 -10.76 -10.05 8.26
CA PRO A 239 -11.17 -11.18 7.43
C PRO A 239 -12.70 -11.30 7.27
N ALA A 240 -13.46 -11.02 8.32
CA ALA A 240 -14.92 -11.03 8.28
C ALA A 240 -15.46 -9.83 7.48
N PHE A 241 -14.82 -8.68 7.59
CA PHE A 241 -15.17 -7.49 6.82
C PHE A 241 -14.98 -7.70 5.32
N LEU A 242 -13.84 -8.25 4.88
CA LEU A 242 -13.58 -8.53 3.46
C LEU A 242 -14.61 -9.51 2.88
N ARG A 243 -14.93 -10.59 3.60
CA ARG A 243 -16.01 -11.51 3.20
C ARG A 243 -17.36 -10.81 3.11
N ALA A 244 -17.67 -9.93 4.08
CA ALA A 244 -18.93 -9.18 4.08
C ALA A 244 -19.02 -8.17 2.91
N LEU A 245 -17.92 -7.55 2.49
CA LEU A 245 -17.87 -6.70 1.29
C LEU A 245 -18.30 -7.50 0.07
N LYS A 246 -17.74 -8.70 -0.12
CA LYS A 246 -18.07 -9.57 -1.25
C LYS A 246 -19.54 -9.94 -1.26
N VAL A 247 -20.07 -10.47 -0.15
CA VAL A 247 -21.47 -10.88 -0.02
C VAL A 247 -22.43 -9.72 -0.29
N ARG A 248 -22.04 -8.50 0.08
CA ARG A 248 -22.85 -7.28 -0.10
C ARG A 248 -22.62 -6.60 -1.45
N GLY A 249 -21.82 -7.19 -2.34
CA GLY A 249 -21.55 -6.67 -3.69
C GLY A 249 -20.72 -5.36 -3.71
N PHE A 250 -19.93 -5.10 -2.68
CA PHE A 250 -18.91 -4.04 -2.72
C PHE A 250 -17.69 -4.50 -3.52
N ARG A 251 -17.07 -3.56 -4.21
CA ARG A 251 -15.87 -3.76 -5.02
C ARG A 251 -14.73 -2.92 -4.48
N VAL A 252 -13.58 -3.54 -4.27
CA VAL A 252 -12.39 -2.82 -3.80
C VAL A 252 -11.67 -2.16 -4.97
N VAL A 253 -11.38 -0.88 -4.83
CA VAL A 253 -10.58 -0.08 -5.75
C VAL A 253 -9.24 0.22 -5.09
N HIS A 254 -8.15 -0.09 -5.78
CA HIS A 254 -6.80 0.26 -5.34
C HIS A 254 -6.39 1.60 -5.94
N VAL A 255 -5.89 2.53 -5.13
CA VAL A 255 -5.41 3.83 -5.59
C VAL A 255 -3.88 3.83 -5.69
N ILE A 256 -3.38 4.34 -6.82
CA ILE A 256 -1.96 4.53 -7.09
C ILE A 256 -1.70 5.96 -7.58
N PRO A 257 -0.49 6.49 -7.45
CA PRO A 257 -0.12 7.74 -8.13
C PRO A 257 -0.27 7.60 -9.64
N ARG A 258 -0.77 8.65 -10.29
CA ARG A 258 -0.62 8.77 -11.74
C ARG A 258 0.84 9.12 -12.03
N GLU A 259 1.52 8.32 -12.82
CA GLU A 259 2.82 8.69 -13.36
C GLU A 259 2.70 9.97 -14.18
N PRO A 260 3.62 10.94 -14.02
CA PRO A 260 3.66 12.08 -14.92
C PRO A 260 3.87 11.59 -16.36
N PRO A 261 3.31 12.29 -17.38
CA PRO A 261 3.63 11.96 -18.76
C PRO A 261 5.15 11.93 -18.91
N GLN A 262 5.66 10.84 -19.47
CA GLN A 262 7.07 10.76 -19.81
C GLN A 262 7.38 11.84 -20.88
N PRO A 263 8.50 12.57 -20.74
CA PRO A 263 8.88 13.62 -21.70
C PRO A 263 9.16 13.06 -23.09
#